data_5710660113341ceb42cdb77bfb5304c4
#
_entry.id   5710660113341ceb42cdb77bfb5304c4
#
_cell.length_a   1.000
_cell.length_b   1.000
_cell.length_c   1.000
_cell.angle_alpha   90.00
_cell.angle_beta   90.00
_cell.angle_gamma   90.00
#
_symmetry.space_group_name_H-M   'P 1'
#
loop_
_entity.id
_entity.type
_entity.pdbx_description
1 polymer ?
#
loop_
_entity_poly.entity_id
_entity_poly.type
_entity_poly.pdbx_seq_one_letter_code
_entity_poly.pdbx_strand_id
1 'polypeptide(L)' 'ATKGAPFVRLKVYPDNLIALKLYRQLGYKFSSEEKGQLVGLIALR' A
#
# COMPACT_ATOMS: atom_id res chain seq x y z
N ALA A 1 -21.19 -8.71 -0.46
CA ALA A 1 -20.77 -8.49 -0.43
C ALA A 1 -20.10 -8.08 -0.50
N THR A 2 -19.99 -8.14 -0.39
CA THR A 2 -19.37 -7.80 -0.29
C THR A 2 -18.89 -7.21 -0.67
N LYS A 3 -19.13 -7.22 -0.64
CA LYS A 3 -18.59 -6.55 -0.98
C LYS A 3 -17.47 -6.17 -0.95
N GLY A 4 -17.01 -6.60 -1.13
CA GLY A 4 -15.63 -6.42 -0.82
C GLY A 4 -15.11 -5.12 -1.36
N ALA A 5 -14.18 -4.53 -0.65
CA ALA A 5 -13.56 -3.33 -1.13
C ALA A 5 -12.71 -3.66 -2.36
N PRO A 6 -12.77 -2.84 -3.39
CA PRO A 6 -11.96 -3.06 -4.57
C PRO A 6 -10.52 -2.56 -4.39
N PHE A 7 -10.02 -2.62 -3.17
CA PHE A 7 -8.68 -2.15 -2.84
C PHE A 7 -7.97 -3.16 -1.97
N VAL A 8 -6.68 -3.22 -2.10
CA VAL A 8 -5.82 -3.93 -1.15
C VAL A 8 -5.04 -2.89 -0.38
N ARG A 9 -5.04 -3.00 0.94
CA ARG A 9 -4.33 -2.08 1.80
C ARG A 9 -3.21 -2.83 2.50
N LEU A 10 -2.05 -2.21 2.55
CA LEU A 10 -0.92 -2.80 3.24
C LEU A 10 -0.13 -1.72 3.96
N LYS A 11 0.72 -2.15 4.87
CA LYS A 11 1.60 -1.26 5.60
C LYS A 11 3.03 -1.71 5.38
N VAL A 12 3.93 -0.76 5.23
CA VAL A 12 5.33 -1.05 5.03
C VAL A 12 6.16 0.01 5.73
N TYR A 13 7.29 -0.40 6.27
CA TYR A 13 8.17 0.55 6.94
C TYR A 13 8.87 1.45 5.91
N PRO A 14 9.03 2.73 6.21
CA PRO A 14 9.59 3.68 5.24
C PRO A 14 11.06 3.42 4.93
N ASP A 15 11.78 2.72 5.79
CA ASP A 15 13.18 2.43 5.50
C ASP A 15 13.36 1.14 4.69
N ASN A 16 12.28 0.46 4.40
CA ASN A 16 12.34 -0.71 3.54
C ASN A 16 12.22 -0.28 2.08
N LEU A 17 13.30 0.29 1.57
CA LEU A 17 13.29 0.92 0.26
C LEU A 17 13.02 -0.08 -0.87
N ILE A 18 13.49 -1.29 -0.70
CA ILE A 18 13.29 -2.32 -1.72
C ILE A 18 11.82 -2.65 -1.86
N ALA A 19 11.14 -2.82 -0.73
CA ALA A 19 9.71 -3.12 -0.76
C ALA A 19 8.92 -1.94 -1.31
N LEU A 20 9.28 -0.72 -0.90
CA LEU A 20 8.58 0.46 -1.39
C LEU A 20 8.69 0.57 -2.90
N LYS A 21 9.87 0.34 -3.42
CA LYS A 21 10.09 0.41 -4.85
C LYS A 21 9.26 -0.64 -5.57
N LEU A 22 9.25 -1.85 -5.03
CA LEU A 22 8.50 -2.94 -5.63
C LEU A 22 7.01 -2.64 -5.66
N TYR A 23 6.47 -2.19 -4.52
CA TYR A 23 5.05 -1.91 -4.44
C TYR A 23 4.65 -0.76 -5.34
N ARG A 24 5.49 0.25 -5.47
CA ARG A 24 5.19 1.37 -6.36
C ARG A 24 5.15 0.91 -7.81
N GLN A 25 6.00 -0.02 -8.17
CA GLN A 25 5.97 -0.58 -9.52
C GLN A 25 4.71 -1.38 -9.76
N LEU A 26 4.16 -1.97 -8.71
CA LEU A 26 2.91 -2.71 -8.83
C LEU A 26 1.69 -1.81 -8.91
N GLY A 27 1.86 -0.54 -8.58
CA GLY A 27 0.75 0.40 -8.65
C GLY A 27 0.22 0.87 -7.31
N TYR A 28 0.88 0.51 -6.23
CA TYR A 28 0.45 0.97 -4.91
C TYR A 28 0.73 2.44 -4.73
N LYS A 29 -0.16 3.09 -4.02
CA LYS A 29 -0.01 4.50 -3.68
C LYS A 29 0.09 4.64 -2.17
N PHE A 30 1.14 5.29 -1.73
CA PHE A 30 1.37 5.51 -0.30
C PHE A 30 0.97 6.93 0.02
N SER A 31 -0.16 7.08 0.68
CA SER A 31 -0.70 8.40 0.94
C SER A 31 -0.87 8.71 2.42
N SER A 32 -0.67 7.74 3.28
CA SER A 32 -0.77 8.01 4.71
C SER A 32 0.29 7.25 5.47
N GLU A 33 0.41 7.58 6.73
CA GLU A 33 1.39 6.97 7.60
C GLU A 33 0.73 6.67 8.92
N GLU A 34 0.95 5.48 9.45
CA GLU A 34 0.43 5.07 10.75
C GLU A 34 1.51 4.41 11.55
N LYS A 35 1.78 4.94 12.75
CA LYS A 35 2.72 4.34 13.68
C LYS A 35 4.06 4.04 13.04
N GLY A 36 4.53 4.96 12.22
CA GLY A 36 5.82 4.81 11.57
C GLY A 36 5.81 3.92 10.36
N GLN A 37 4.65 3.51 9.89
CA GLN A 37 4.54 2.68 8.69
C GLN A 37 3.74 3.42 7.63
N LEU A 38 4.17 3.25 6.39
CA LEU A 38 3.45 3.85 5.28
C LEU A 38 2.30 2.93 4.88
N VAL A 39 1.16 3.52 4.60
CA VAL A 39 -0.02 2.79 4.19
C VAL A 39 -0.16 2.89 2.69
N GLY A 40 -0.14 1.77 2.03
CA GLY A 40 -0.26 1.71 0.59
C GLY A 40 -1.59 1.11 0.18
N LEU A 41 -2.15 1.64 -0.89
CA LEU A 41 -3.41 1.17 -1.43
C LEU A 41 -3.24 0.90 -2.91
N ILE A 42 -3.90 -0.15 -3.37
CA ILE A 42 -3.94 -0.44 -4.79
C ILE A 42 -5.36 -0.80 -5.15
N ALA A 43 -5.84 -0.24 -6.24
CA ALA A 43 -7.15 -0.57 -6.76
C ALA A 43 -7.04 -1.87 -7.54
N LEU A 44 -7.97 -2.77 -7.29
CA LEU A 44 -7.96 -4.05 -7.97
C LEU A 44 -8.63 -3.99 -9.33
N ARG A 45 -9.24 -2.90 -9.62
CA ARG A 45 -9.88 -2.72 -10.91
C ARG A 45 -9.56 -1.37 -11.46
#